data_34a0f3fdd64b3c47113379cfad2d91f7
#
_entry.id   34a0f3fdd64b3c47113379cfad2d91f7
#
_cell.length_a   1.000
_cell.length_b   1.000
_cell.length_c   1.000
_cell.angle_alpha   90.00
_cell.angle_beta   90.00
_cell.angle_gamma   90.00
#
_symmetry.space_group_name_H-M   'P 1'
#
loop_
_entity.id
_entity.type
_entity.pdbx_description
1 polymer ?
#
loop_
_entity_poly.entity_id
_entity_poly.type
_entity_poly.pdbx_seq_one_letter_code
_entity_poly.pdbx_strand_id
1 'polypeptide(L)'
;MKTINWFSENHYKNLDLYGFGWNKLKIYRKNIFARLFNRLGFPSKFFVKYTNIYKGMIDNKINTLTQYKFDFVYENAIGIPGYVTEKIFDSFLAGTIPVYLGPEISTLTIPKNCFIDRRNFKNHDDLYYYLVNMS
;
A
#
# COMPACT_ATOMS: atom_id res chain seq x y z
N MET A 1 -0.69 -4.99 5.00
CA MET A 1 -2.15 -5.17 5.12
C MET A 1 -2.81 -4.38 6.25
N LYS A 2 -2.16 -4.14 7.41
CA LYS A 2 -2.77 -3.37 8.52
C LYS A 2 -3.19 -1.95 8.10
N THR A 3 -2.35 -1.22 7.36
CA THR A 3 -2.64 0.14 6.87
C THR A 3 -3.86 0.18 5.96
N ILE A 4 -3.93 -0.72 4.97
CA ILE A 4 -5.06 -0.79 4.03
C ILE A 4 -6.38 -1.08 4.77
N ASN A 5 -6.35 -2.01 5.74
CA ASN A 5 -7.53 -2.30 6.56
C ASN A 5 -7.99 -1.06 7.34
N TRP A 6 -7.05 -0.42 8.02
CA TRP A 6 -7.35 0.75 8.84
C TRP A 6 -7.97 1.89 8.02
N PHE A 7 -7.39 2.24 6.86
CA PHE A 7 -7.94 3.27 5.98
C PHE A 7 -9.31 2.87 5.41
N SER A 8 -9.49 1.61 5.00
CA SER A 8 -10.76 1.12 4.49
C SER A 8 -11.90 1.21 5.52
N GLU A 9 -11.58 1.07 6.79
CA GLU A 9 -12.54 1.09 7.90
C GLU A 9 -12.81 2.52 8.42
N ASN A 10 -11.79 3.39 8.43
CA ASN A 10 -11.86 4.70 9.09
C ASN A 10 -11.88 5.89 8.11
N HIS A 11 -11.13 5.82 7.00
CA HIS A 11 -10.92 6.95 6.09
C HIS A 11 -10.88 6.51 4.62
N TYR A 12 -11.88 5.75 4.17
CA TYR A 12 -11.91 5.14 2.84
C TYR A 12 -11.85 6.16 1.68
N LYS A 13 -12.27 7.41 1.89
CA LYS A 13 -12.21 8.47 0.88
C LYS A 13 -10.80 9.04 0.66
N ASN A 14 -9.88 8.73 1.56
CA ASN A 14 -8.52 9.26 1.56
C ASN A 14 -7.47 8.24 1.12
N LEU A 15 -7.89 7.06 0.66
CA LEU A 15 -7.01 6.03 0.13
C LEU A 15 -7.61 5.41 -1.12
N ASP A 16 -6.84 5.41 -2.20
CA ASP A 16 -7.12 4.63 -3.39
C ASP A 16 -6.15 3.43 -3.47
N LEU A 17 -6.70 2.27 -3.77
CA LEU A 17 -5.96 1.02 -3.86
C LEU A 17 -6.00 0.49 -5.28
N TYR A 18 -4.84 0.32 -5.89
CA TYR A 18 -4.69 -0.19 -7.25
C TYR A 18 -3.96 -1.53 -7.29
N GLY A 19 -4.12 -2.26 -8.37
CA GLY A 19 -3.34 -3.45 -8.69
C GLY A 19 -4.10 -4.76 -8.67
N PHE A 20 -3.38 -5.82 -9.01
CA PHE A 20 -3.96 -7.14 -9.22
C PHE A 20 -4.31 -7.86 -7.91
N GLY A 21 -5.49 -8.48 -7.88
CA GLY A 21 -5.86 -9.45 -6.84
C GLY A 21 -6.52 -8.88 -5.57
N TRP A 22 -6.67 -7.55 -5.47
CA TRP A 22 -7.35 -6.92 -4.34
C TRP A 22 -8.87 -7.15 -4.34
N ASN A 23 -9.44 -7.44 -5.50
CA ASN A 23 -10.85 -7.80 -5.69
C ASN A 23 -11.12 -9.32 -5.62
N LYS A 24 -10.13 -10.14 -5.26
CA LYS A 24 -10.27 -11.60 -5.17
C LYS A 24 -10.25 -12.06 -3.73
N LEU A 25 -11.23 -12.85 -3.36
CA LEU A 25 -11.26 -13.53 -2.07
C LEU A 25 -10.14 -14.59 -2.06
N LYS A 26 -9.10 -14.40 -1.25
CA LYS A 26 -8.12 -15.47 -0.98
C LYS A 26 -8.55 -16.22 0.28
N ILE A 27 -9.16 -17.38 0.10
CA ILE A 27 -9.46 -18.27 1.23
C ILE A 27 -8.16 -18.97 1.62
N TYR A 28 -7.51 -18.48 2.66
CA TYR A 28 -6.33 -19.13 3.27
C TYR A 28 -6.76 -20.27 4.18
N ARG A 29 -7.30 -21.36 3.63
CA ARG A 29 -7.48 -22.62 4.35
C ARG A 29 -6.70 -23.71 3.66
N LYS A 30 -6.02 -24.57 4.45
CA LYS A 30 -5.20 -25.71 3.97
C LYS A 30 -6.01 -26.86 3.34
N ASN A 31 -7.30 -26.71 3.11
CA ASN A 31 -8.22 -27.74 2.63
C ASN A 31 -8.31 -27.76 1.11
N ILE A 32 -8.42 -28.95 0.53
CA ILE A 32 -8.60 -29.19 -0.91
C ILE A 32 -9.76 -28.38 -1.49
N PHE A 33 -10.86 -28.24 -0.77
CA PHE A 33 -12.01 -27.43 -1.17
C PHE A 33 -11.67 -25.93 -1.35
N ALA A 34 -10.82 -25.37 -0.51
CA ALA A 34 -10.40 -23.98 -0.63
C ALA A 34 -9.50 -23.76 -1.86
N ARG A 35 -8.69 -24.78 -2.23
CA ARG A 35 -7.87 -24.74 -3.47
C ARG A 35 -8.74 -24.82 -4.71
N LEU A 36 -9.78 -25.66 -4.70
CA LEU A 36 -10.73 -25.78 -5.82
C LEU A 36 -11.56 -24.51 -5.98
N PHE A 37 -12.03 -23.91 -4.89
CA PHE A 37 -12.78 -22.65 -4.87
C PHE A 37 -11.96 -21.48 -5.45
N ASN A 38 -10.69 -21.40 -5.09
CA ASN A 38 -9.76 -20.41 -5.64
C ASN A 38 -9.45 -20.63 -7.13
N ARG A 39 -9.51 -21.90 -7.61
CA ARG A 39 -9.25 -22.27 -9.02
C ARG A 39 -10.45 -21.97 -9.92
N LEU A 40 -11.67 -22.11 -9.42
CA LEU A 40 -12.89 -21.90 -10.18
C LEU A 40 -13.24 -20.42 -10.41
N GLY A 41 -12.48 -19.49 -9.82
CA GLY A 41 -12.59 -18.05 -10.09
C GLY A 41 -13.99 -17.49 -9.83
N PHE A 42 -14.70 -18.01 -8.82
CA PHE A 42 -16.03 -17.52 -8.48
C PHE A 42 -16.00 -16.00 -8.34
N PRO A 43 -16.87 -15.25 -9.05
CA PRO A 43 -16.93 -13.80 -8.93
C PRO A 43 -17.37 -13.45 -7.52
N SER A 44 -16.39 -13.09 -6.68
CA SER A 44 -16.59 -12.76 -5.27
C SER A 44 -17.21 -11.37 -5.09
N LYS A 45 -18.17 -10.98 -5.92
CA LYS A 45 -18.89 -9.70 -5.77
C LYS A 45 -19.51 -9.51 -4.37
N PHE A 46 -19.69 -10.60 -3.61
CA PHE A 46 -20.27 -10.56 -2.27
C PHE A 46 -19.26 -10.51 -1.12
N PHE A 47 -17.95 -10.63 -1.36
CA PHE A 47 -16.94 -10.73 -0.29
C PHE A 47 -15.66 -9.94 -0.57
N VAL A 48 -15.73 -8.85 -1.30
CA VAL A 48 -14.57 -8.01 -1.56
C VAL A 48 -14.34 -7.05 -0.41
N LYS A 49 -13.31 -7.30 0.39
CA LYS A 49 -13.01 -6.54 1.61
C LYS A 49 -12.70 -5.04 1.37
N TYR A 50 -12.29 -4.68 0.16
CA TYR A 50 -11.77 -3.34 -0.15
C TYR A 50 -12.52 -2.64 -1.28
N THR A 51 -13.81 -2.94 -1.49
CA THR A 51 -14.61 -2.37 -2.58
C THR A 51 -14.71 -0.86 -2.55
N ASN A 52 -14.65 -0.28 -1.36
CA ASN A 52 -14.76 1.16 -1.13
C ASN A 52 -13.50 1.95 -1.51
N ILE A 53 -12.32 1.32 -1.54
CA ILE A 53 -11.03 1.95 -1.85
C ILE A 53 -10.37 1.40 -3.12
N TYR A 54 -10.81 0.25 -3.64
CA TYR A 54 -10.21 -0.39 -4.81
C TYR A 54 -10.67 0.28 -6.11
N LYS A 55 -9.70 0.78 -6.88
CA LYS A 55 -9.92 1.51 -8.15
C LYS A 55 -9.59 0.69 -9.40
N GLY A 56 -9.10 -0.55 -9.24
CA GLY A 56 -8.81 -1.43 -10.37
C GLY A 56 -7.32 -1.54 -10.73
N MET A 57 -7.08 -1.95 -11.95
CA MET A 57 -5.73 -2.02 -12.53
C MET A 57 -5.33 -0.66 -13.08
N ILE A 58 -4.02 -0.43 -13.18
CA ILE A 58 -3.44 0.76 -13.79
C ILE A 58 -2.52 0.35 -14.93
N ASP A 59 -2.51 1.13 -16.00
CA ASP A 59 -1.64 0.91 -17.15
C ASP A 59 -0.26 1.53 -16.93
N ASN A 60 -0.22 2.69 -16.30
CA ASN A 60 1.02 3.39 -15.99
C ASN A 60 1.02 3.87 -14.53
N LYS A 61 1.89 3.28 -13.72
CA LYS A 61 1.98 3.56 -12.28
C LYS A 61 2.39 5.01 -12.02
N ILE A 62 3.42 5.52 -12.71
CA ILE A 62 3.95 6.85 -12.49
C ILE A 62 2.88 7.90 -12.82
N ASN A 63 2.22 7.78 -13.98
CA ASN A 63 1.15 8.71 -14.39
C ASN A 63 -0.02 8.68 -13.40
N THR A 64 -0.33 7.53 -12.81
CA THR A 64 -1.37 7.45 -11.78
C THR A 64 -0.91 8.16 -10.51
N LEU A 65 0.32 7.93 -10.06
CA LEU A 65 0.86 8.52 -8.85
C LEU A 65 0.91 10.05 -8.90
N THR A 66 1.13 10.68 -10.06
CA THR A 66 1.14 12.16 -10.17
C THR A 66 -0.15 12.83 -9.69
N GLN A 67 -1.24 12.08 -9.53
CA GLN A 67 -2.54 12.59 -9.06
C GLN A 67 -2.64 12.58 -7.52
N TYR A 68 -1.63 12.05 -6.82
CA TYR A 68 -1.66 11.87 -5.37
C TYR A 68 -0.55 12.67 -4.70
N LYS A 69 -0.83 13.19 -3.50
CA LYS A 69 0.18 13.86 -2.67
C LYS A 69 1.11 12.85 -2.00
N PHE A 70 0.57 11.69 -1.60
CA PHE A 70 1.29 10.64 -0.89
C PHE A 70 1.17 9.27 -1.57
N ASP A 71 2.24 8.49 -1.50
CA ASP A 71 2.24 7.07 -1.90
C ASP A 71 2.73 6.18 -0.74
N PHE A 72 2.01 5.10 -0.44
CA PHE A 72 2.42 4.13 0.58
C PHE A 72 3.41 3.13 0.00
N VAL A 73 4.68 3.38 0.22
CA VAL A 73 5.81 2.58 -0.26
C VAL A 73 6.26 1.59 0.80
N TYR A 74 5.68 0.40 0.81
CA TYR A 74 6.02 -0.67 1.75
C TYR A 74 6.83 -1.76 1.05
N GLU A 75 8.03 -2.01 1.55
CA GLU A 75 8.88 -3.07 1.03
C GLU A 75 8.44 -4.45 1.50
N ASN A 76 8.70 -5.46 0.65
CA ASN A 76 8.31 -6.84 0.95
C ASN A 76 9.18 -7.47 2.06
N ALA A 77 10.40 -6.95 2.25
CA ALA A 77 11.33 -7.41 3.28
C ALA A 77 11.86 -6.22 4.09
N ILE A 78 11.49 -6.15 5.37
CA ILE A 78 11.90 -5.07 6.27
C ILE A 78 13.25 -5.38 6.94
N GLY A 79 13.55 -6.65 7.19
CA GLY A 79 14.72 -7.09 7.93
C GLY A 79 15.99 -7.34 7.10
N ILE A 80 15.99 -7.03 5.82
CA ILE A 80 17.16 -7.19 4.94
C ILE A 80 17.81 -5.84 4.70
N PRO A 81 19.00 -5.56 5.26
CA PRO A 81 19.70 -4.29 5.03
C PRO A 81 19.92 -4.03 3.54
N GLY A 82 19.65 -2.80 3.10
CA GLY A 82 19.81 -2.41 1.70
C GLY A 82 18.74 -2.92 0.73
N TYR A 83 17.73 -3.64 1.18
CA TYR A 83 16.62 -4.07 0.34
C TYR A 83 15.69 -2.89 0.04
N VAL A 84 16.04 -2.14 -0.98
CA VAL A 84 15.26 -1.01 -1.52
C VAL A 84 14.91 -1.34 -2.96
N THR A 85 13.63 -1.22 -3.31
CA THR A 85 13.15 -1.52 -4.66
C THR A 85 12.83 -0.24 -5.42
N GLU A 86 12.41 -0.39 -6.67
CA GLU A 86 11.96 0.69 -7.54
C GLU A 86 10.80 1.53 -6.95
N LYS A 87 10.08 1.01 -5.98
CA LYS A 87 8.84 1.62 -5.45
C LYS A 87 9.04 3.05 -4.96
N ILE A 88 10.09 3.31 -4.19
CA ILE A 88 10.35 4.65 -3.66
C ILE A 88 10.79 5.61 -4.76
N PHE A 89 11.52 5.11 -5.75
CA PHE A 89 11.96 5.91 -6.91
C PHE A 89 10.80 6.25 -7.84
N ASP A 90 9.84 5.35 -8.01
CA ASP A 90 8.61 5.63 -8.75
C ASP A 90 7.83 6.79 -8.12
N SER A 91 7.77 6.85 -6.78
CA SER A 91 7.14 7.97 -6.07
C SER A 91 7.88 9.27 -6.30
N PHE A 92 9.21 9.26 -6.27
CA PHE A 92 10.02 10.46 -6.58
C PHE A 92 9.83 10.92 -8.02
N LEU A 93 9.83 10.00 -8.99
CA LEU A 93 9.59 10.31 -10.40
C LEU A 93 8.20 10.90 -10.65
N ALA A 94 7.22 10.47 -9.87
CA ALA A 94 5.85 11.00 -9.95
C ALA A 94 5.66 12.33 -9.21
N GLY A 95 6.66 12.77 -8.42
CA GLY A 95 6.54 13.96 -7.57
C GLY A 95 5.64 13.76 -6.35
N THR A 96 5.38 12.52 -5.95
CA THR A 96 4.62 12.17 -4.73
C THR A 96 5.56 12.02 -3.54
N ILE A 97 5.04 12.23 -2.33
CA ILE A 97 5.78 12.03 -1.08
C ILE A 97 5.62 10.59 -0.62
N PRO A 98 6.69 9.77 -0.58
CA PRO A 98 6.60 8.39 -0.12
C PRO A 98 6.36 8.32 1.39
N VAL A 99 5.36 7.55 1.81
CA VAL A 99 5.22 7.06 3.19
C VAL A 99 5.88 5.69 3.25
N TYR A 100 7.13 5.67 3.66
CA TYR A 100 8.02 4.53 3.49
C TYR A 100 8.01 3.59 4.70
N LEU A 101 7.96 2.29 4.43
CA LEU A 101 8.23 1.22 5.39
C LEU A 101 9.11 0.16 4.73
N GLY A 102 10.38 0.15 5.07
CA GLY A 102 11.39 -0.73 4.51
C GLY A 102 12.54 -0.97 5.49
N PRO A 103 13.73 -1.36 5.00
CA PRO A 103 14.95 -1.46 5.81
C PRO A 103 15.27 -0.17 6.55
N GLU A 104 16.18 -0.25 7.52
CA GLU A 104 16.61 0.92 8.27
C GLU A 104 17.22 1.99 7.35
N ILE A 105 16.85 3.24 7.63
CA ILE A 105 17.20 4.40 6.81
C ILE A 105 18.71 4.64 6.81
N SER A 106 19.43 4.25 7.89
CA SER A 106 20.88 4.39 7.98
C SER A 106 21.66 3.67 6.87
N THR A 107 21.04 2.71 6.20
CA THR A 107 21.62 1.96 5.08
C THR A 107 21.29 2.54 3.70
N LEU A 108 20.44 3.57 3.66
CA LEU A 108 19.99 4.18 2.42
C LEU A 108 20.82 5.44 2.09
N THR A 109 21.13 5.61 0.82
CA THR A 109 21.71 6.87 0.28
C THR A 109 20.64 7.95 0.05
N ILE A 110 19.38 7.68 0.43
CA ILE A 110 18.26 8.59 0.28
C ILE A 110 18.18 9.53 1.49
N PRO A 111 18.17 10.86 1.30
CA PRO A 111 18.05 11.81 2.39
C PRO A 111 16.77 11.61 3.20
N LYS A 112 16.87 11.73 4.53
CA LYS A 112 15.73 11.48 5.44
C LYS A 112 14.56 12.43 5.26
N ASN A 113 14.77 13.58 4.68
CA ASN A 113 13.73 14.58 4.38
C ASN A 113 13.00 14.35 3.05
N CYS A 114 13.38 13.34 2.27
CA CYS A 114 12.73 13.00 1.00
C CYS A 114 11.52 12.07 1.17
N PHE A 115 11.29 11.52 2.36
CA PHE A 115 10.18 10.59 2.61
C PHE A 115 9.71 10.67 4.06
N ILE A 116 8.50 10.17 4.31
CA ILE A 116 7.91 10.03 5.64
C ILE A 116 8.17 8.61 6.12
N ASP A 117 8.94 8.44 7.19
CA ASP A 117 9.17 7.12 7.78
C ASP A 117 7.96 6.68 8.60
N ARG A 118 7.28 5.61 8.17
CA ARG A 118 6.11 5.06 8.85
C ARG A 118 6.42 4.66 10.31
N ARG A 119 7.66 4.32 10.64
CA ARG A 119 8.09 3.89 11.98
C ARG A 119 8.08 5.02 13.01
N ASN A 120 8.08 6.28 12.57
CA ASN A 120 7.99 7.44 13.45
C ASN A 120 6.62 7.64 14.07
N PHE A 121 5.61 6.86 13.66
CA PHE A 121 4.23 6.97 14.13
C PHE A 121 3.82 5.72 14.90
N LYS A 122 3.27 5.89 16.10
CA LYS A 122 2.85 4.80 16.99
C LYS A 122 1.71 3.97 16.39
N ASN A 123 0.76 4.65 15.76
CA ASN A 123 -0.44 4.06 15.18
C ASN A 123 -0.77 4.68 13.81
N HIS A 124 -1.91 4.32 13.22
CA HIS A 124 -2.34 4.88 11.94
C HIS A 124 -3.08 6.22 12.10
N ASP A 125 -3.66 6.48 13.26
CA ASP A 125 -4.32 7.75 13.56
C ASP A 125 -3.29 8.89 13.60
N ASP A 126 -2.16 8.69 14.30
CA ASP A 126 -1.05 9.65 14.34
C ASP A 126 -0.51 9.95 12.93
N LEU A 127 -0.32 8.90 12.13
CA LEU A 127 0.12 9.06 10.74
C LEU A 127 -0.91 9.84 9.91
N TYR A 128 -2.18 9.45 9.99
CA TYR A 128 -3.25 10.11 9.23
C TYR A 128 -3.34 11.59 9.58
N TYR A 129 -3.36 11.91 10.88
CA TYR A 129 -3.39 13.29 11.35
C TYR A 129 -2.19 14.11 10.82
N TYR A 130 -1.00 13.53 10.82
CA TYR A 130 0.18 14.16 10.24
C TYR A 130 0.02 14.43 8.74
N LEU A 131 -0.45 13.43 7.96
CA LEU A 131 -0.61 13.55 6.52
C LEU A 131 -1.64 14.61 6.12
N VAL A 132 -2.79 14.67 6.80
CA VAL A 132 -3.85 15.63 6.45
C VAL A 132 -3.50 17.08 6.83
N ASN A 133 -2.62 17.28 7.81
CA ASN A 133 -2.17 18.59 8.24
C ASN A 133 -0.85 19.04 7.56
N MET A 134 -0.26 18.20 6.72
CA MET A 134 0.92 18.59 5.96
C MET A 134 0.51 19.51 4.81
N SER A 135 1.03 20.75 4.82
CA SER A 135 0.83 21.79 3.77
C SER A 135 1.51 21.42 2.45
#